data_f825e19ab20129ea9b49ad222a859d36
#
_entry.id   f825e19ab20129ea9b49ad222a859d36
#
_cell.length_a   1.000
_cell.length_b   1.000
_cell.length_c   1.000
_cell.angle_alpha   90.00
_cell.angle_beta   90.00
_cell.angle_gamma   90.00
#
_symmetry.space_group_name_H-M   'P 1'
#
loop_
_entity.id
_entity.type
_entity.pdbx_description
1 polymer ?
#
loop_
_entity_poly.entity_id
_entity_poly.type
_entity_poly.pdbx_seq_one_letter_code
_entity_poly.pdbx_strand_id
1 'polypeptide(L)'
;MPLRQFKKEEIVPTVKADYLRKGKVLQGYVHDESAAFMGGVSGNAGLFSTARDVAKVYQLLIDGGVYNGKRYLSRETCDLFLTHTSKISRRGLGFDKPDVNNSVKSPCAEEAPEEVIGHTGFTGTCAWADPKNHLVFVFLSNRIYPRPFDHKQLMRLNIRPRMQQVMYQALMK
;
A
#
# COMPACT_ATOMS: atom_id res chain seq x y z
N MET A 1 11.23 8.99 18.21
CA MET A 1 11.05 8.28 16.94
C MET A 1 11.42 6.84 17.14
N PRO A 2 10.50 5.93 16.95
CA PRO A 2 10.74 4.53 17.24
C PRO A 2 11.56 3.89 16.14
N LEU A 3 12.31 2.87 16.53
CA LEU A 3 12.88 1.82 15.68
C LEU A 3 13.54 2.29 14.38
N ARG A 4 14.57 3.12 14.48
CA ARG A 4 15.37 3.48 13.31
C ARG A 4 16.51 2.52 13.14
N GLN A 5 16.27 1.53 12.32
CA GLN A 5 17.32 0.68 11.77
C GLN A 5 17.99 1.33 10.54
N PHE A 6 17.40 2.42 10.01
CA PHE A 6 17.86 3.07 8.78
C PHE A 6 18.34 4.50 9.07
N LYS A 7 19.39 4.91 8.38
CA LYS A 7 19.83 6.30 8.37
C LYS A 7 18.84 7.15 7.60
N LYS A 8 18.73 8.42 7.96
CA LYS A 8 17.80 9.34 7.30
C LYS A 8 18.07 9.45 5.81
N GLU A 9 19.32 9.38 5.41
CA GLU A 9 19.81 9.50 4.04
C GLU A 9 19.38 8.31 3.15
N GLU A 10 19.07 7.17 3.77
CA GLU A 10 18.57 5.96 3.08
C GLU A 10 17.07 6.04 2.78
N ILE A 11 16.37 7.03 3.33
CA ILE A 11 14.93 7.20 3.17
C ILE A 11 14.67 8.30 2.14
N VAL A 12 13.86 8.00 1.13
CA VAL A 12 13.45 8.96 0.12
C VAL A 12 12.73 10.16 0.77
N PRO A 13 13.09 11.41 0.46
CA PRO A 13 12.36 12.57 0.96
C PRO A 13 10.90 12.53 0.52
N THR A 14 9.99 12.81 1.44
CA THR A 14 8.56 12.76 1.18
C THR A 14 8.06 14.04 0.48
N VAL A 15 8.49 15.20 0.97
CA VAL A 15 8.14 16.50 0.41
C VAL A 15 9.26 17.50 0.67
N LYS A 16 9.51 18.43 -0.26
CA LYS A 16 10.60 19.41 -0.15
C LYS A 16 10.26 20.56 0.81
N ALA A 17 8.99 21.00 0.81
CA ALA A 17 8.52 22.11 1.63
C ALA A 17 7.18 21.75 2.24
N ASP A 18 7.21 21.23 3.46
CA ASP A 18 6.01 20.90 4.22
C ASP A 18 5.44 22.18 4.86
N TYR A 19 4.17 22.50 4.58
CA TYR A 19 3.58 23.76 5.04
C TYR A 19 3.32 23.76 6.54
N LEU A 20 2.95 22.64 7.15
CA LEU A 20 2.73 22.54 8.59
C LEU A 20 4.03 22.64 9.37
N ARG A 21 5.14 22.19 8.78
CA ARG A 21 6.46 22.19 9.43
C ARG A 21 7.35 23.30 8.91
N LYS A 22 6.73 24.46 8.61
CA LYS A 22 7.40 25.72 8.22
C LYS A 22 8.36 25.56 7.02
N GLY A 23 7.91 24.87 5.98
CA GLY A 23 8.66 24.72 4.74
C GLY A 23 9.89 23.79 4.82
N LYS A 24 10.02 23.00 5.88
CA LYS A 24 11.14 22.04 6.02
C LYS A 24 10.99 20.85 5.06
N VAL A 25 12.13 20.31 4.65
CA VAL A 25 12.17 19.01 3.95
C VAL A 25 11.73 17.92 4.91
N LEU A 26 10.70 17.19 4.51
CA LEU A 26 10.20 16.06 5.29
C LEU A 26 10.83 14.76 4.77
N GLN A 27 11.62 14.13 5.60
CA GLN A 27 12.34 12.88 5.28
C GLN A 27 12.44 12.00 6.54
N GLY A 28 12.02 10.75 6.42
CA GLY A 28 12.00 9.81 7.55
C GLY A 28 11.00 10.18 8.64
N TYR A 29 9.98 10.97 8.30
CA TYR A 29 8.85 11.31 9.17
C TYR A 29 7.55 11.33 8.37
N VAL A 30 6.45 10.99 9.00
CA VAL A 30 5.14 10.87 8.36
C VAL A 30 4.66 12.21 7.77
N HIS A 31 4.12 12.17 6.56
CA HIS A 31 3.52 13.34 5.91
C HIS A 31 2.09 13.61 6.42
N ASP A 32 1.33 12.54 6.68
CA ASP A 32 -0.04 12.65 7.18
C ASP A 32 -0.11 13.45 8.47
N GLU A 33 -1.04 14.41 8.51
CA GLU A 33 -1.17 15.37 9.60
C GLU A 33 -1.67 14.69 10.87
N SER A 34 -2.68 13.83 10.74
CA SER A 34 -3.27 13.11 11.88
C SER A 34 -2.24 12.20 12.53
N ALA A 35 -1.50 11.44 11.72
CA ALA A 35 -0.42 10.60 12.23
C ALA A 35 0.71 11.43 12.86
N ALA A 36 1.00 12.61 12.32
CA ALA A 36 1.99 13.52 12.90
C ALA A 36 1.57 14.03 14.28
N PHE A 37 0.30 14.41 14.46
CA PHE A 37 -0.26 14.81 15.76
C PHE A 37 -0.22 13.67 16.79
N MET A 38 -0.30 12.41 16.34
CA MET A 38 -0.16 11.22 17.18
C MET A 38 1.31 10.83 17.44
N GLY A 39 2.26 11.73 17.21
CA GLY A 39 3.68 11.48 17.45
C GLY A 39 4.44 10.86 16.28
N GLY A 40 3.82 10.74 15.11
CA GLY A 40 4.46 10.24 13.88
C GLY A 40 4.39 8.73 13.70
N VAL A 41 3.70 8.01 14.59
CA VAL A 41 3.46 6.56 14.52
C VAL A 41 1.98 6.33 14.73
N SER A 42 1.31 5.88 13.67
CA SER A 42 -0.13 5.67 13.69
C SER A 42 -0.52 4.56 12.72
N GLY A 43 -1.65 3.90 12.97
CA GLY A 43 -2.15 2.82 12.11
C GLY A 43 -2.63 3.28 10.73
N ASN A 44 -2.90 4.59 10.55
CA ASN A 44 -3.40 5.13 9.28
C ASN A 44 -2.29 5.54 8.30
N ALA A 45 -1.10 5.89 8.80
CA ALA A 45 0.02 6.33 7.97
C ALA A 45 1.34 6.32 8.76
N GLY A 46 2.48 6.42 8.05
CA GLY A 46 3.80 6.57 8.67
C GLY A 46 4.71 5.36 8.52
N LEU A 47 4.32 4.37 7.74
CA LEU A 47 5.19 3.25 7.40
C LEU A 47 6.20 3.68 6.35
N PHE A 48 7.48 3.41 6.62
CA PHE A 48 8.59 3.49 5.66
C PHE A 48 9.17 2.09 5.50
N SER A 49 9.31 1.63 4.27
CA SER A 49 9.74 0.27 3.99
C SER A 49 10.30 0.14 2.57
N THR A 50 10.83 -1.04 2.24
CA THR A 50 11.16 -1.46 0.89
C THR A 50 10.00 -2.24 0.27
N ALA A 51 9.94 -2.31 -1.07
CA ALA A 51 8.92 -3.12 -1.76
C ALA A 51 9.00 -4.59 -1.35
N ARG A 52 10.22 -5.12 -1.16
CA ARG A 52 10.46 -6.50 -0.73
C ARG A 52 9.88 -6.77 0.66
N ASP A 53 10.06 -5.84 1.61
CA ASP A 53 9.60 -6.06 2.98
C ASP A 53 8.08 -5.90 3.10
N VAL A 54 7.49 -4.97 2.34
CA VAL A 54 6.03 -4.88 2.22
C VAL A 54 5.47 -6.16 1.62
N ALA A 55 6.09 -6.71 0.56
CA ALA A 55 5.65 -7.96 -0.07
C ALA A 55 5.66 -9.15 0.91
N LYS A 56 6.65 -9.22 1.82
CA LYS A 56 6.71 -10.30 2.85
C LYS A 56 5.46 -10.29 3.75
N VAL A 57 4.93 -9.13 4.10
CA VAL A 57 3.74 -9.01 4.94
C VAL A 57 2.52 -9.56 4.20
N TYR A 58 2.36 -9.19 2.93
CA TYR A 58 1.26 -9.71 2.11
C TYR A 58 1.41 -11.21 1.83
N GLN A 59 2.63 -11.67 1.55
CA GLN A 59 2.92 -13.09 1.39
C GLN A 59 2.59 -13.89 2.65
N LEU A 60 2.97 -13.37 3.83
CA LEU A 60 2.62 -13.98 5.11
C LEU A 60 1.11 -14.22 5.26
N LEU A 61 0.28 -13.25 4.83
CA LEU A 61 -1.18 -13.39 4.87
C LEU A 61 -1.67 -14.46 3.90
N ILE A 62 -1.19 -14.47 2.66
CA ILE A 62 -1.55 -15.46 1.64
C ILE A 62 -1.15 -16.88 2.11
N ASP A 63 0.01 -17.03 2.71
CA ASP A 63 0.53 -18.29 3.21
C ASP A 63 -0.08 -18.72 4.56
N GLY A 64 -1.20 -18.11 4.94
CA GLY A 64 -1.95 -18.46 6.16
C GLY A 64 -1.15 -18.24 7.44
N GLY A 65 -0.33 -17.18 7.48
CA GLY A 65 0.38 -16.74 8.67
C GLY A 65 1.73 -17.40 8.92
N VAL A 66 2.29 -18.10 7.91
CA VAL A 66 3.61 -18.74 7.99
C VAL A 66 4.59 -18.00 7.08
N TYR A 67 5.78 -17.71 7.58
CA TYR A 67 6.88 -17.16 6.79
C TYR A 67 8.21 -17.80 7.23
N ASN A 68 8.98 -18.30 6.26
CA ASN A 68 10.24 -19.05 6.51
C ASN A 68 10.08 -20.16 7.54
N GLY A 69 9.01 -20.97 7.45
CA GLY A 69 8.75 -22.08 8.35
C GLY A 69 8.25 -21.70 9.75
N LYS A 70 8.18 -20.41 10.07
CA LYS A 70 7.69 -19.92 11.37
C LYS A 70 6.28 -19.34 11.25
N ARG A 71 5.40 -19.75 12.17
CA ARG A 71 4.05 -19.16 12.28
C ARG A 71 4.10 -17.87 13.07
N TYR A 72 3.52 -16.81 12.47
CA TYR A 72 3.37 -15.48 13.06
C TYR A 72 1.91 -15.13 13.36
N LEU A 73 0.99 -15.63 12.52
CA LEU A 73 -0.46 -15.44 12.66
C LEU A 73 -1.16 -16.79 12.58
N SER A 74 -2.33 -16.92 13.18
CA SER A 74 -3.15 -18.11 12.98
C SER A 74 -3.75 -18.12 11.57
N ARG A 75 -4.08 -19.29 11.05
CA ARG A 75 -4.74 -19.45 9.75
C ARG A 75 -6.07 -18.71 9.72
N GLU A 76 -6.85 -18.88 10.78
CA GLU A 76 -8.17 -18.28 10.94
C GLU A 76 -8.09 -16.75 10.91
N THR A 77 -7.06 -16.15 11.54
CA THR A 77 -6.82 -14.72 11.49
C THR A 77 -6.53 -14.26 10.05
N CYS A 78 -5.65 -14.97 9.35
CA CYS A 78 -5.35 -14.63 7.95
C CYS A 78 -6.59 -14.74 7.07
N ASP A 79 -7.33 -15.84 7.17
CA ASP A 79 -8.56 -16.08 6.40
C ASP A 79 -9.60 -14.98 6.66
N LEU A 80 -9.77 -14.55 7.93
CA LEU A 80 -10.65 -13.44 8.28
C LEU A 80 -10.28 -12.13 7.57
N PHE A 81 -8.99 -11.78 7.53
CA PHE A 81 -8.53 -10.56 6.86
C PHE A 81 -8.60 -10.65 5.34
N LEU A 82 -8.39 -11.83 4.76
CA LEU A 82 -8.45 -12.07 3.33
C LEU A 82 -9.88 -12.07 2.78
N THR A 83 -10.83 -12.66 3.51
CA THR A 83 -12.19 -12.92 3.01
C THR A 83 -13.22 -11.88 3.42
N HIS A 84 -13.02 -11.20 4.55
CA HIS A 84 -14.00 -10.24 5.04
C HIS A 84 -14.26 -9.12 4.03
N THR A 85 -15.53 -8.84 3.79
CA THR A 85 -15.98 -7.71 2.98
C THR A 85 -17.09 -6.95 3.70
N SER A 86 -17.02 -5.64 3.70
CA SER A 86 -18.06 -4.77 4.27
C SER A 86 -19.36 -4.90 3.49
N LYS A 87 -20.50 -4.85 4.19
CA LYS A 87 -21.84 -4.84 3.57
C LYS A 87 -22.21 -3.51 2.91
N ILE A 88 -21.48 -2.44 3.24
CA ILE A 88 -21.82 -1.06 2.79
C ILE A 88 -20.74 -0.44 1.89
N SER A 89 -19.63 -1.13 1.69
CA SER A 89 -18.53 -0.65 0.84
C SER A 89 -17.70 -1.84 0.34
N ARG A 90 -16.81 -1.60 -0.64
CA ARG A 90 -15.84 -2.61 -1.09
C ARG A 90 -14.74 -2.94 -0.09
N ARG A 91 -14.70 -2.30 1.09
CA ARG A 91 -13.64 -2.48 2.09
C ARG A 91 -13.72 -3.81 2.80
N GLY A 92 -12.54 -4.40 3.08
CA GLY A 92 -12.36 -5.49 4.03
C GLY A 92 -11.93 -4.99 5.40
N LEU A 93 -11.36 -5.85 6.21
CA LEU A 93 -10.77 -5.50 7.51
C LEU A 93 -9.41 -4.82 7.29
N GLY A 94 -9.38 -3.48 7.35
CA GLY A 94 -8.17 -2.69 7.16
C GLY A 94 -7.65 -2.64 5.72
N PHE A 95 -8.21 -3.42 4.81
CA PHE A 95 -7.84 -3.44 3.40
C PHE A 95 -8.89 -2.80 2.50
N ASP A 96 -8.44 -2.28 1.36
CA ASP A 96 -9.27 -1.99 0.20
C ASP A 96 -9.35 -3.22 -0.70
N LYS A 97 -10.36 -3.28 -1.55
CA LYS A 97 -10.61 -4.37 -2.50
C LYS A 97 -10.90 -3.81 -3.90
N PRO A 98 -10.84 -4.63 -4.96
CA PRO A 98 -11.34 -4.25 -6.27
C PRO A 98 -12.80 -3.76 -6.21
N ASP A 99 -13.14 -2.82 -7.07
CA ASP A 99 -14.54 -2.44 -7.29
C ASP A 99 -15.10 -3.25 -8.46
N VAL A 100 -15.68 -4.39 -8.16
CA VAL A 100 -16.23 -5.31 -9.15
C VAL A 100 -17.42 -4.74 -9.92
N ASN A 101 -18.08 -3.73 -9.36
CA ASN A 101 -19.23 -3.05 -10.00
C ASN A 101 -18.79 -1.85 -10.84
N ASN A 102 -17.56 -1.38 -10.69
CA ASN A 102 -17.07 -0.21 -11.42
C ASN A 102 -15.54 -0.30 -11.60
N SER A 103 -15.10 -1.01 -12.62
CA SER A 103 -13.68 -1.18 -12.95
C SER A 103 -12.95 0.15 -13.16
N VAL A 104 -13.62 1.17 -13.71
CA VAL A 104 -13.03 2.52 -13.93
C VAL A 104 -12.65 3.21 -12.61
N LYS A 105 -13.41 2.96 -11.55
CA LYS A 105 -13.15 3.51 -10.20
C LYS A 105 -12.39 2.55 -9.31
N SER A 106 -12.14 1.33 -9.77
CA SER A 106 -11.37 0.35 -9.03
C SER A 106 -9.95 0.86 -8.78
N PRO A 107 -9.41 0.69 -7.56
CA PRO A 107 -8.01 0.99 -7.27
C PRO A 107 -7.04 -0.09 -7.80
N CYS A 108 -7.56 -1.18 -8.33
CA CYS A 108 -6.85 -2.34 -8.86
C CYS A 108 -6.95 -2.42 -10.39
N ALA A 109 -6.19 -3.34 -10.97
CA ALA A 109 -6.34 -3.76 -12.36
C ALA A 109 -7.76 -4.26 -12.64
N GLU A 110 -8.21 -4.17 -13.88
CA GLU A 110 -9.52 -4.66 -14.32
C GLU A 110 -9.65 -6.17 -14.15
N GLU A 111 -8.56 -6.91 -14.42
CA GLU A 111 -8.48 -8.37 -14.29
C GLU A 111 -8.24 -8.85 -12.86
N ALA A 112 -8.11 -7.92 -11.88
CA ALA A 112 -7.91 -8.31 -10.49
C ALA A 112 -9.16 -9.01 -9.93
N PRO A 113 -9.05 -10.27 -9.46
CA PRO A 113 -10.16 -10.99 -8.85
C PRO A 113 -10.69 -10.27 -7.60
N GLU A 114 -11.94 -10.55 -7.24
CA GLU A 114 -12.59 -9.94 -6.07
C GLU A 114 -11.93 -10.27 -4.73
N GLU A 115 -11.17 -11.37 -4.70
CA GLU A 115 -10.42 -11.82 -3.52
C GLU A 115 -9.20 -10.94 -3.23
N VAL A 116 -8.77 -10.13 -4.18
CA VAL A 116 -7.61 -9.24 -4.01
C VAL A 116 -7.83 -8.30 -2.84
N ILE A 117 -6.82 -8.19 -2.00
CA ILE A 117 -6.77 -7.25 -0.88
C ILE A 117 -5.55 -6.34 -1.00
N GLY A 118 -5.63 -5.15 -0.47
CA GLY A 118 -4.49 -4.24 -0.44
C GLY A 118 -4.88 -2.82 -0.10
N HIS A 119 -4.04 -1.88 -0.46
CA HIS A 119 -4.34 -0.46 -0.28
C HIS A 119 -3.47 0.43 -1.16
N THR A 120 -3.98 1.60 -1.48
CA THR A 120 -3.20 2.69 -2.08
C THR A 120 -2.72 3.66 -1.01
N GLY A 121 -1.54 4.28 -1.22
CA GLY A 121 -1.04 5.33 -0.37
C GLY A 121 -1.15 6.71 -1.02
N PHE A 122 -1.35 7.74 -0.19
CA PHE A 122 -1.44 9.14 -0.63
C PHE A 122 -0.20 9.58 -1.41
N THR A 123 0.96 9.15 -0.96
CA THR A 123 2.26 9.46 -1.59
C THR A 123 2.45 8.85 -2.98
N GLY A 124 1.54 7.97 -3.41
CA GLY A 124 1.57 7.35 -4.73
C GLY A 124 1.87 5.85 -4.73
N THR A 125 2.08 5.28 -3.57
CA THR A 125 2.33 3.85 -3.40
C THR A 125 1.06 3.01 -3.54
N CYS A 126 1.20 1.73 -3.79
CA CYS A 126 0.17 0.72 -3.53
C CYS A 126 0.81 -0.64 -3.28
N ALA A 127 0.07 -1.50 -2.60
CA ALA A 127 0.40 -2.91 -2.45
C ALA A 127 -0.90 -3.73 -2.51
N TRP A 128 -0.88 -4.81 -3.26
CA TRP A 128 -2.01 -5.70 -3.49
C TRP A 128 -1.57 -7.15 -3.40
N ALA A 129 -2.36 -7.98 -2.77
CA ALA A 129 -2.20 -9.41 -2.71
C ALA A 129 -3.40 -10.10 -3.34
N ASP A 130 -3.11 -11.05 -4.21
CA ASP A 130 -4.07 -11.92 -4.87
C ASP A 130 -3.88 -13.34 -4.34
N PRO A 131 -4.70 -13.77 -3.39
CA PRO A 131 -4.57 -15.12 -2.84
C PRO A 131 -4.95 -16.22 -3.85
N LYS A 132 -5.77 -15.92 -4.84
CA LYS A 132 -6.19 -16.86 -5.87
C LYS A 132 -5.06 -17.24 -6.82
N ASN A 133 -4.26 -16.25 -7.24
CA ASN A 133 -3.15 -16.45 -8.16
C ASN A 133 -1.77 -16.47 -7.47
N HIS A 134 -1.73 -16.46 -6.13
CA HIS A 134 -0.50 -16.33 -5.34
C HIS A 134 0.41 -15.18 -5.78
N LEU A 135 -0.19 -14.05 -6.12
CA LEU A 135 0.51 -12.87 -6.60
C LEU A 135 0.54 -11.76 -5.56
N VAL A 136 1.71 -11.18 -5.35
CA VAL A 136 1.87 -9.95 -4.58
C VAL A 136 2.44 -8.86 -5.47
N PHE A 137 1.72 -7.76 -5.62
CA PHE A 137 2.12 -6.59 -6.37
C PHE A 137 2.41 -5.42 -5.43
N VAL A 138 3.62 -4.88 -5.48
CA VAL A 138 4.01 -3.69 -4.71
C VAL A 138 4.59 -2.65 -5.64
N PHE A 139 4.01 -1.47 -5.62
CA PHE A 139 4.48 -0.32 -6.38
C PHE A 139 4.77 0.85 -5.44
N LEU A 140 6.03 1.24 -5.34
CA LEU A 140 6.47 2.36 -4.53
C LEU A 140 6.83 3.55 -5.42
N SER A 141 6.20 4.67 -5.15
CA SER A 141 6.48 5.93 -5.81
C SER A 141 6.26 7.10 -4.86
N ASN A 142 6.74 8.29 -5.23
CA ASN A 142 6.47 9.51 -4.50
C ASN A 142 6.00 10.62 -5.45
N ARG A 143 4.66 10.73 -5.59
CA ARG A 143 4.02 11.76 -6.42
C ARG A 143 3.92 13.13 -5.76
N ILE A 144 4.23 13.21 -4.48
CA ILE A 144 4.09 14.46 -3.71
C ILE A 144 5.42 15.23 -3.56
N TYR A 145 6.51 14.68 -4.07
CA TYR A 145 7.79 15.38 -4.11
C TYR A 145 7.96 16.10 -5.47
N PRO A 146 8.44 17.33 -5.52
CA PRO A 146 8.82 18.19 -4.40
C PRO A 146 7.62 18.81 -3.64
N ARG A 147 6.45 18.91 -4.26
CA ARG A 147 5.22 19.45 -3.66
C ARG A 147 4.00 18.61 -4.03
N PRO A 148 3.01 18.45 -3.14
CA PRO A 148 1.90 17.49 -3.30
C PRO A 148 1.05 17.65 -4.57
N PHE A 149 0.97 18.85 -5.13
CA PHE A 149 0.06 19.13 -6.24
C PHE A 149 0.75 19.32 -7.60
N ASP A 150 2.08 19.27 -7.63
CA ASP A 150 2.85 19.49 -8.86
C ASP A 150 2.76 18.31 -9.85
N HIS A 151 2.61 17.08 -9.34
CA HIS A 151 2.65 15.86 -10.15
C HIS A 151 1.32 15.10 -10.10
N LYS A 152 0.43 15.41 -11.06
CA LYS A 152 -0.89 14.76 -11.18
C LYS A 152 -0.88 13.54 -12.11
N GLN A 153 0.22 13.27 -12.80
CA GLN A 153 0.30 12.25 -13.87
C GLN A 153 -0.02 10.84 -13.35
N LEU A 154 0.49 10.46 -12.18
CA LEU A 154 0.23 9.15 -11.60
C LEU A 154 -1.27 8.84 -11.51
N MET A 155 -2.05 9.82 -11.05
CA MET A 155 -3.51 9.67 -10.89
C MET A 155 -4.23 9.81 -12.24
N ARG A 156 -3.88 10.84 -13.04
CA ARG A 156 -4.53 11.13 -14.32
C ARG A 156 -4.40 9.98 -15.32
N LEU A 157 -3.24 9.33 -15.35
CA LEU A 157 -2.95 8.22 -16.24
C LEU A 157 -3.26 6.86 -15.64
N ASN A 158 -3.80 6.82 -14.42
CA ASN A 158 -4.15 5.59 -13.70
C ASN A 158 -2.99 4.57 -13.65
N ILE A 159 -1.78 5.04 -13.38
CA ILE A 159 -0.54 4.25 -13.53
C ILE A 159 -0.56 2.97 -12.68
N ARG A 160 -1.00 3.05 -11.41
CA ARG A 160 -0.95 1.91 -10.49
C ARG A 160 -1.78 0.72 -10.97
N PRO A 161 -3.08 0.87 -11.29
CA PRO A 161 -3.87 -0.22 -11.86
C PRO A 161 -3.32 -0.73 -13.20
N ARG A 162 -2.83 0.18 -14.07
CA ARG A 162 -2.25 -0.22 -15.35
C ARG A 162 -0.97 -1.05 -15.21
N MET A 163 -0.12 -0.73 -14.25
CA MET A 163 1.08 -1.53 -13.95
C MET A 163 0.71 -2.91 -13.40
N GLN A 164 -0.30 -2.98 -12.54
CA GLN A 164 -0.84 -4.26 -12.06
C GLN A 164 -1.46 -5.07 -13.20
N GLN A 165 -2.18 -4.42 -14.12
CA GLN A 165 -2.78 -5.02 -15.31
C GLN A 165 -1.75 -5.73 -16.19
N VAL A 166 -0.61 -5.09 -16.45
CA VAL A 166 0.48 -5.69 -17.24
C VAL A 166 1.00 -6.98 -16.60
N MET A 167 1.03 -7.05 -15.28
CA MET A 167 1.43 -8.27 -14.57
C MET A 167 0.41 -9.40 -14.75
N TYR A 168 -0.88 -9.12 -14.63
CA TYR A 168 -1.93 -10.13 -14.90
C TYR A 168 -1.84 -10.64 -16.34
N GLN A 169 -1.72 -9.75 -17.31
CA GLN A 169 -1.58 -10.11 -18.73
C GLN A 169 -0.33 -10.96 -19.02
N ALA A 170 0.74 -10.77 -18.27
CA ALA A 170 1.94 -11.58 -18.40
C ALA A 170 1.81 -12.99 -17.78
N LEU A 171 1.01 -13.11 -16.71
CA LEU A 171 0.79 -14.38 -16.01
C LEU A 171 -0.28 -15.27 -16.70
N MET A 172 -1.22 -14.67 -17.44
CA MET A 172 -2.33 -15.38 -18.08
C MET A 172 -2.01 -15.82 -19.52
N LYS A 173 -0.77 -15.69 -19.95
CA LYS A 173 -0.25 -16.24 -21.22
C LYS A 173 0.31 -17.64 -20.98
#